data_b13907df5160c0859b053e78fbff576e
#
_entry.id   b13907df5160c0859b053e78fbff576e
#
_cell.length_a   1.000
_cell.length_b   1.000
_cell.length_c   1.000
_cell.angle_alpha   90.00
_cell.angle_beta   90.00
_cell.angle_gamma   90.00
#
_symmetry.space_group_name_H-M   'P 1'
#
loop_
_entity.id
_entity.type
_entity.pdbx_description
1 polymer ?
#
loop_
_entity_poly.entity_id
_entity_poly.type
_entity_poly.pdbx_seq_one_letter_code
_entity_poly.pdbx_strand_id
1 'polypeptide(L)'
;MGIINSNLTKLGSFLGNEKLYIPEYQRGYSWEETQLDDFWQDLKQIYEENTQDEHFLGQVVIHKNKEDGKRYIIDGQQRISTTIIFLDILRTKFKEIAESTNNNDANDDSEDINAKYIGRISESKREQYLSMGGVDKEFFFEYVQKRGAIDYSDKKFDKKKLKPSNYNIFYASKFFNGKVNEFLKDNESNQYKALNKLYQALINQFILMTVETDDINEAYIIFESLNARGKALETADLLKNHILRVAQSDLSSATETWNTIIDNLDNIDPTKFIRYYWNSTKRFAREKDLFKELRTDIKTQSDVNTLLANLRFLSKVCAA
;
A
#
# COMPACT_ATOMS: atom_id res chain seq x y z
N MET A 1 10.17 25.43 -3.12
CA MET A 1 10.34 24.04 -3.59
C MET A 1 10.91 23.26 -2.44
N GLY A 2 10.15 22.30 -1.93
CA GLY A 2 10.46 21.54 -0.70
C GLY A 2 10.91 20.10 -0.95
N ILE A 3 11.35 19.73 -2.19
CA ILE A 3 11.96 18.41 -2.40
C ILE A 3 13.23 18.33 -1.57
N ILE A 4 13.22 17.46 -0.55
CA ILE A 4 14.37 17.25 0.33
C ILE A 4 15.34 16.29 -0.35
N ASN A 5 14.82 15.23 -0.99
CA ASN A 5 15.64 14.18 -1.57
C ASN A 5 14.93 13.46 -2.73
N SER A 6 15.70 13.03 -3.72
CA SER A 6 15.23 12.21 -4.84
C SER A 6 16.33 11.24 -5.24
N ASN A 7 16.16 9.95 -4.96
CA ASN A 7 17.20 8.94 -5.18
C ASN A 7 16.62 7.63 -5.73
N LEU A 8 17.48 6.89 -6.44
CA LEU A 8 17.30 5.46 -6.64
C LEU A 8 17.85 4.73 -5.41
N THR A 9 17.04 3.89 -4.80
CA THR A 9 17.36 3.22 -3.53
C THR A 9 16.99 1.76 -3.62
N LYS A 10 17.88 0.87 -3.17
CA LYS A 10 17.57 -0.56 -3.04
C LYS A 10 16.43 -0.76 -2.03
N LEU A 11 15.56 -1.69 -2.31
CA LEU A 11 14.36 -1.95 -1.50
C LEU A 11 14.70 -2.24 -0.03
N GLY A 12 15.72 -3.07 0.21
CA GLY A 12 16.17 -3.38 1.57
C GLY A 12 16.69 -2.16 2.32
N SER A 13 17.45 -1.27 1.65
CA SER A 13 17.92 -0.02 2.25
C SER A 13 16.78 0.93 2.55
N PHE A 14 15.78 1.01 1.65
CA PHE A 14 14.61 1.85 1.83
C PHE A 14 13.79 1.44 3.07
N LEU A 15 13.49 0.13 3.19
CA LEU A 15 12.68 -0.40 4.29
C LEU A 15 13.40 -0.39 5.65
N GLY A 16 14.71 -0.57 5.66
CA GLY A 16 15.51 -0.65 6.90
C GLY A 16 15.88 0.69 7.53
N ASN A 17 15.63 1.83 6.86
CA ASN A 17 16.13 3.12 7.32
C ASN A 17 15.27 3.76 8.42
N GLU A 18 13.96 3.85 8.20
CA GLU A 18 13.06 4.57 9.10
C GLU A 18 11.64 4.02 9.04
N LYS A 19 10.86 4.36 10.09
CA LYS A 19 9.45 3.99 10.14
C LYS A 19 8.63 4.73 9.08
N LEU A 20 7.77 3.99 8.41
CA LEU A 20 6.87 4.45 7.37
C LEU A 20 5.42 4.37 7.85
N TYR A 21 4.62 5.33 7.43
CA TYR A 21 3.22 5.43 7.80
C TYR A 21 2.37 5.58 6.54
N ILE A 22 1.30 4.80 6.44
CA ILE A 22 0.26 5.02 5.45
C ILE A 22 -0.82 5.88 6.11
N PRO A 23 -1.14 7.06 5.55
CA PRO A 23 -2.15 7.94 6.13
C PRO A 23 -3.52 7.26 6.21
N GLU A 24 -4.33 7.65 7.21
CA GLU A 24 -5.67 7.08 7.42
C GLU A 24 -6.64 7.35 6.26
N TYR A 25 -6.42 8.41 5.51
CA TYR A 25 -7.23 8.80 4.35
C TYR A 25 -6.87 8.06 3.07
N GLN A 26 -5.75 7.34 3.04
CA GLN A 26 -5.39 6.53 1.87
C GLN A 26 -6.36 5.35 1.73
N ARG A 27 -6.58 4.93 0.46
CA ARG A 27 -7.38 3.73 0.21
C ARG A 27 -6.74 2.51 0.86
N GLY A 28 -7.58 1.55 1.22
CA GLY A 28 -7.11 0.27 1.72
C GLY A 28 -6.30 -0.52 0.68
N TYR A 29 -5.72 -1.63 1.12
CA TYR A 29 -4.96 -2.52 0.26
C TYR A 29 -5.85 -3.08 -0.86
N SER A 30 -5.38 -2.99 -2.12
CA SER A 30 -6.22 -3.25 -3.29
C SER A 30 -5.54 -4.07 -4.40
N TRP A 31 -4.31 -4.56 -4.19
CA TRP A 31 -3.71 -5.48 -5.15
C TRP A 31 -4.46 -6.81 -5.15
N GLU A 32 -4.67 -7.31 -6.36
CA GLU A 32 -5.33 -8.58 -6.66
C GLU A 32 -4.34 -9.51 -7.36
N GLU A 33 -4.77 -10.69 -7.77
CA GLU A 33 -3.93 -11.77 -8.29
C GLU A 33 -2.97 -11.31 -9.41
N THR A 34 -3.45 -10.47 -10.33
CA THR A 34 -2.61 -9.99 -11.45
C THR A 34 -1.37 -9.24 -10.96
N GLN A 35 -1.54 -8.27 -10.05
CA GLN A 35 -0.40 -7.49 -9.54
C GLN A 35 0.51 -8.32 -8.63
N LEU A 36 -0.06 -9.28 -7.90
CA LEU A 36 0.70 -10.21 -7.06
C LEU A 36 1.53 -11.17 -7.92
N ASP A 37 0.96 -11.66 -9.03
CA ASP A 37 1.69 -12.52 -9.95
C ASP A 37 2.78 -11.74 -10.70
N ASP A 38 2.52 -10.52 -11.16
CA ASP A 38 3.53 -9.63 -11.74
C ASP A 38 4.72 -9.47 -10.79
N PHE A 39 4.47 -9.14 -9.51
CA PHE A 39 5.51 -9.02 -8.48
C PHE A 39 6.31 -10.33 -8.30
N TRP A 40 5.62 -11.47 -8.28
CA TRP A 40 6.26 -12.77 -8.15
C TRP A 40 7.11 -13.12 -9.38
N GLN A 41 6.61 -12.88 -10.60
CA GLN A 41 7.33 -13.16 -11.84
C GLN A 41 8.59 -12.29 -11.96
N ASP A 42 8.49 -11.01 -11.64
CA ASP A 42 9.64 -10.10 -11.62
C ASP A 42 10.74 -10.63 -10.69
N LEU A 43 10.38 -11.05 -9.47
CA LEU A 43 11.32 -11.60 -8.51
C LEU A 43 11.92 -12.95 -8.98
N LYS A 44 11.07 -13.83 -9.55
CA LYS A 44 11.50 -15.13 -10.06
C LYS A 44 12.44 -14.97 -11.24
N GLN A 45 12.18 -14.02 -12.13
CA GLN A 45 13.06 -13.71 -13.25
C GLN A 45 14.48 -13.33 -12.77
N ILE A 46 14.58 -12.40 -11.82
CA ILE A 46 15.87 -12.00 -11.22
C ILE A 46 16.59 -13.21 -10.61
N TYR A 47 15.84 -14.05 -9.88
CA TYR A 47 16.40 -15.26 -9.27
C TYR A 47 16.98 -16.22 -10.31
N GLU A 48 16.27 -16.43 -11.44
CA GLU A 48 16.65 -17.37 -12.50
C GLU A 48 17.80 -16.84 -13.37
N GLU A 49 17.76 -15.56 -13.76
CA GLU A 49 18.80 -14.92 -14.58
C GLU A 49 20.15 -14.85 -13.88
N ASN A 50 20.14 -14.88 -12.53
CA ASN A 50 21.36 -14.86 -11.71
C ASN A 50 22.34 -13.74 -12.09
N THR A 51 21.80 -12.61 -12.57
CA THR A 51 22.54 -11.40 -12.90
C THR A 51 22.67 -10.49 -11.68
N GLN A 52 23.50 -9.45 -11.80
CA GLN A 52 23.56 -8.36 -10.80
C GLN A 52 22.66 -7.18 -11.22
N ASP A 53 21.80 -7.38 -12.22
CA ASP A 53 20.97 -6.34 -12.78
C ASP A 53 19.89 -5.89 -11.76
N GLU A 54 19.67 -4.60 -11.76
CA GLU A 54 18.67 -3.97 -10.88
C GLU A 54 17.30 -3.98 -11.56
N HIS A 55 16.27 -4.35 -10.82
CA HIS A 55 14.89 -4.34 -11.29
C HIS A 55 14.13 -3.15 -10.71
N PHE A 56 13.57 -2.32 -11.57
CA PHE A 56 12.82 -1.14 -11.15
C PHE A 56 11.41 -1.50 -10.67
N LEU A 57 11.22 -1.54 -9.36
CA LEU A 57 9.91 -1.84 -8.75
C LEU A 57 8.90 -0.69 -8.88
N GLY A 58 9.39 0.53 -9.06
CA GLY A 58 8.56 1.70 -9.23
C GLY A 58 8.98 2.87 -8.35
N GLN A 59 8.07 3.83 -8.20
CA GLN A 59 8.30 5.06 -7.43
C GLN A 59 7.58 5.04 -6.08
N VAL A 60 8.15 5.77 -5.12
CA VAL A 60 7.54 6.02 -3.82
C VAL A 60 7.65 7.51 -3.49
N VAL A 61 6.54 8.15 -3.21
CA VAL A 61 6.48 9.56 -2.79
C VAL A 61 6.23 9.61 -1.29
N ILE A 62 7.09 10.32 -0.58
CA ILE A 62 7.05 10.45 0.89
C ILE A 62 6.86 11.91 1.27
N HIS A 63 5.92 12.14 2.16
CA HIS A 63 5.81 13.38 2.90
C HIS A 63 6.42 13.21 4.29
N LYS A 64 7.50 13.95 4.58
CA LYS A 64 8.08 14.06 5.92
C LYS A 64 7.39 15.19 6.67
N ASN A 65 6.45 14.82 7.53
CA ASN A 65 5.69 15.80 8.31
C ASN A 65 6.58 16.44 9.37
N LYS A 66 6.67 17.77 9.37
CA LYS A 66 7.50 18.55 10.31
C LYS A 66 6.92 18.56 11.73
N GLU A 67 5.61 18.40 11.89
CA GLU A 67 4.92 18.49 13.19
C GLU A 67 5.17 17.26 14.05
N ASP A 68 5.07 16.05 13.46
CA ASP A 68 5.21 14.79 14.19
C ASP A 68 6.48 13.99 13.81
N GLY A 69 7.27 14.50 12.86
CA GLY A 69 8.50 13.88 12.37
C GLY A 69 8.31 12.58 11.58
N LYS A 70 7.06 12.19 11.28
CA LYS A 70 6.77 10.92 10.60
C LYS A 70 6.91 11.04 9.09
N ARG A 71 7.23 9.90 8.47
CA ARG A 71 7.33 9.74 7.01
C ARG A 71 6.08 9.04 6.49
N TYR A 72 5.24 9.80 5.83
CA TYR A 72 3.99 9.31 5.25
C TYR A 72 4.15 8.94 3.79
N ILE A 73 3.78 7.72 3.42
CA ILE A 73 3.75 7.27 2.02
C ILE A 73 2.53 7.89 1.34
N ILE A 74 2.76 8.77 0.38
CA ILE A 74 1.71 9.40 -0.45
C ILE A 74 1.46 8.59 -1.72
N ASP A 75 2.51 8.00 -2.30
CA ASP A 75 2.42 7.04 -3.40
C ASP A 75 3.34 5.84 -3.15
N GLY A 76 2.99 4.68 -3.73
CA GLY A 76 3.73 3.43 -3.58
C GLY A 76 3.26 2.54 -2.42
N GLN A 77 2.20 2.91 -1.70
CA GLN A 77 1.70 2.15 -0.54
C GLN A 77 1.41 0.67 -0.85
N GLN A 78 0.83 0.37 -2.00
CA GLN A 78 0.49 -1.02 -2.38
C GLN A 78 1.77 -1.87 -2.51
N ARG A 79 2.80 -1.34 -3.20
CA ARG A 79 4.10 -2.02 -3.38
C ARG A 79 4.77 -2.29 -2.04
N ILE A 80 4.83 -1.28 -1.18
CA ILE A 80 5.48 -1.41 0.14
C ILE A 80 4.70 -2.38 1.03
N SER A 81 3.37 -2.30 1.07
CA SER A 81 2.55 -3.25 1.84
C SER A 81 2.72 -4.69 1.33
N THR A 82 2.72 -4.89 0.01
CA THR A 82 2.96 -6.21 -0.60
C THR A 82 4.34 -6.75 -0.27
N THR A 83 5.36 -5.89 -0.29
CA THR A 83 6.72 -6.29 0.11
C THR A 83 6.77 -6.75 1.56
N ILE A 84 6.10 -6.06 2.48
CA ILE A 84 6.06 -6.48 3.89
C ILE A 84 5.29 -7.80 4.06
N ILE A 85 4.17 -8.00 3.33
CA ILE A 85 3.46 -9.29 3.30
C ILE A 85 4.39 -10.42 2.82
N PHE A 86 5.13 -10.18 1.76
CA PHE A 86 6.04 -11.18 1.21
C PHE A 86 7.22 -11.48 2.16
N LEU A 87 7.80 -10.44 2.79
CA LEU A 87 8.84 -10.61 3.81
C LEU A 87 8.34 -11.41 5.03
N ASP A 88 7.07 -11.24 5.43
CA ASP A 88 6.45 -12.08 6.46
C ASP A 88 6.39 -13.55 6.05
N ILE A 89 6.03 -13.85 4.81
CA ILE A 89 6.08 -15.22 4.28
C ILE A 89 7.51 -15.76 4.30
N LEU A 90 8.49 -14.99 3.85
CA LEU A 90 9.89 -15.43 3.85
C LEU A 90 10.40 -15.73 5.27
N ARG A 91 10.16 -14.83 6.27
CA ARG A 91 10.59 -15.09 7.66
C ARG A 91 9.94 -16.36 8.23
N THR A 92 8.67 -16.60 7.88
CA THR A 92 7.96 -17.80 8.31
C THR A 92 8.58 -19.05 7.70
N LYS A 93 8.89 -19.04 6.40
CA LYS A 93 9.53 -20.16 5.72
C LYS A 93 10.96 -20.42 6.19
N PHE A 94 11.73 -19.38 6.46
CA PHE A 94 13.04 -19.53 7.10
C PHE A 94 12.92 -20.20 8.48
N LYS A 95 11.91 -19.81 9.26
CA LYS A 95 11.67 -20.44 10.57
C LYS A 95 11.28 -21.93 10.44
N GLU A 96 10.40 -22.26 9.50
CA GLU A 96 10.00 -23.66 9.20
C GLU A 96 11.23 -24.50 8.81
N ILE A 97 12.11 -23.98 7.94
CA ILE A 97 13.36 -24.65 7.53
C ILE A 97 14.29 -24.81 8.75
N ALA A 98 14.47 -23.76 9.56
CA ALA A 98 15.31 -23.83 10.76
C ALA A 98 14.88 -24.93 11.71
N GLU A 99 13.59 -25.03 11.98
CA GLU A 99 13.01 -26.04 12.89
C GLU A 99 13.09 -27.47 12.33
N SER A 100 12.85 -27.63 11.03
CA SER A 100 12.86 -28.97 10.40
C SER A 100 14.25 -29.52 10.15
N THR A 101 15.27 -28.66 9.97
CA THR A 101 16.63 -29.06 9.61
C THR A 101 17.69 -28.71 10.64
N ASN A 102 17.32 -28.09 11.77
CA ASN A 102 18.23 -27.51 12.79
C ASN A 102 19.25 -26.51 12.16
N ASN A 103 18.81 -25.72 11.16
CA ASN A 103 19.65 -24.76 10.47
C ASN A 103 19.66 -23.40 11.21
N ASN A 104 20.78 -23.06 11.83
CA ASN A 104 20.92 -21.80 12.57
C ASN A 104 20.88 -20.58 11.65
N ASP A 105 21.50 -20.65 10.46
CA ASP A 105 21.50 -19.53 9.49
C ASP A 105 20.09 -19.19 9.05
N ALA A 106 19.21 -20.20 8.84
CA ALA A 106 17.82 -19.97 8.53
C ALA A 106 17.07 -19.30 9.69
N ASN A 107 17.37 -19.66 10.93
CA ASN A 107 16.80 -18.98 12.08
C ASN A 107 17.26 -17.52 12.15
N ASP A 108 18.53 -17.25 11.93
CA ASP A 108 19.10 -15.90 11.95
C ASP A 108 18.51 -15.04 10.83
N ASP A 109 18.32 -15.56 9.62
CA ASP A 109 17.63 -14.86 8.52
C ASP A 109 16.17 -14.52 8.88
N SER A 110 15.45 -15.43 9.54
CA SER A 110 14.10 -15.17 10.02
C SER A 110 14.04 -14.02 11.02
N GLU A 111 14.96 -14.02 12.00
CA GLU A 111 15.06 -12.97 13.02
C GLU A 111 15.51 -11.63 12.41
N ASP A 112 16.43 -11.66 11.46
CA ASP A 112 16.93 -10.49 10.73
C ASP A 112 15.82 -9.81 9.92
N ILE A 113 15.02 -10.56 9.17
CA ILE A 113 13.87 -10.02 8.44
C ILE A 113 12.91 -9.32 9.40
N ASN A 114 12.62 -9.97 10.53
CA ASN A 114 11.75 -9.40 11.54
C ASN A 114 12.33 -8.10 12.12
N ALA A 115 13.59 -8.11 12.54
CA ALA A 115 14.22 -6.97 13.19
C ALA A 115 14.51 -5.79 12.27
N LYS A 116 14.75 -6.04 10.95
CA LYS A 116 15.13 -5.02 9.99
C LYS A 116 13.93 -4.42 9.25
N TYR A 117 12.88 -5.20 8.97
CA TYR A 117 11.82 -4.78 8.02
C TYR A 117 10.42 -4.82 8.60
N ILE A 118 10.12 -5.70 9.55
CA ILE A 118 8.76 -5.84 10.06
C ILE A 118 8.55 -5.05 11.34
N GLY A 119 9.45 -5.24 12.33
CA GLY A 119 9.41 -4.47 13.55
C GLY A 119 9.80 -5.29 14.80
N ARG A 120 9.87 -4.60 15.93
CA ARG A 120 10.10 -5.20 17.24
C ARG A 120 8.77 -5.35 17.96
N ILE A 121 8.16 -6.52 17.80
CA ILE A 121 6.80 -6.80 18.28
C ILE A 121 6.89 -7.89 19.36
N SER A 122 6.45 -7.56 20.56
CA SER A 122 6.29 -8.46 21.70
C SER A 122 5.01 -8.10 22.45
N GLU A 123 4.66 -8.85 23.49
CA GLU A 123 3.49 -8.54 24.34
C GLU A 123 3.55 -7.13 24.94
N SER A 124 4.76 -6.67 25.28
CA SER A 124 5.00 -5.35 25.90
C SER A 124 5.42 -4.26 24.93
N LYS A 125 5.76 -4.59 23.66
CA LYS A 125 6.31 -3.65 22.69
C LYS A 125 5.68 -3.83 21.31
N ARG A 126 5.07 -2.75 20.81
CA ARG A 126 4.50 -2.69 19.47
C ARG A 126 5.24 -1.62 18.66
N GLU A 127 6.30 -2.01 17.98
CA GLU A 127 7.13 -1.12 17.18
C GLU A 127 7.22 -1.63 15.74
N GLN A 128 6.27 -1.20 14.91
CA GLN A 128 6.19 -1.56 13.49
C GLN A 128 7.04 -0.60 12.64
N TYR A 129 7.66 -1.12 11.58
CA TYR A 129 8.35 -0.28 10.60
C TYR A 129 7.41 0.23 9.49
N LEU A 130 6.32 -0.48 9.19
CA LEU A 130 5.21 0.03 8.40
C LEU A 130 3.95 0.09 9.26
N SER A 131 3.38 1.28 9.43
CA SER A 131 2.07 1.45 10.07
C SER A 131 1.01 1.71 9.02
N MET A 132 0.08 0.78 8.87
CA MET A 132 -1.09 0.97 8.01
C MET A 132 -2.03 2.01 8.60
N GLY A 133 -2.74 2.75 7.73
CA GLY A 133 -3.85 3.62 8.14
C GLY A 133 -5.21 2.94 8.02
N GLY A 134 -6.24 3.61 8.53
CA GLY A 134 -7.64 3.27 8.32
C GLY A 134 -8.01 1.84 8.72
N VAL A 135 -8.80 1.21 7.87
CA VAL A 135 -9.42 -0.12 8.14
C VAL A 135 -8.42 -1.28 8.15
N ASP A 136 -7.25 -1.10 7.56
CA ASP A 136 -6.25 -2.16 7.42
C ASP A 136 -5.30 -2.23 8.63
N LYS A 137 -5.27 -1.20 9.47
CA LYS A 137 -4.29 -1.02 10.54
C LYS A 137 -4.18 -2.23 11.46
N GLU A 138 -5.28 -2.62 12.09
CA GLU A 138 -5.28 -3.73 13.04
C GLU A 138 -5.16 -5.08 12.33
N PHE A 139 -5.80 -5.23 11.17
CA PHE A 139 -5.73 -6.47 10.41
C PHE A 139 -4.31 -6.77 9.92
N PHE A 140 -3.62 -5.77 9.36
CA PHE A 140 -2.24 -5.91 8.90
C PHE A 140 -1.29 -6.20 10.05
N PHE A 141 -1.49 -5.54 11.19
CA PHE A 141 -0.69 -5.82 12.39
C PHE A 141 -0.87 -7.26 12.87
N GLU A 142 -2.10 -7.71 13.09
CA GLU A 142 -2.37 -9.02 13.68
C GLU A 142 -2.00 -10.19 12.75
N TYR A 143 -2.16 -10.02 11.43
CA TYR A 143 -2.03 -11.14 10.48
C TYR A 143 -0.82 -11.07 9.55
N VAL A 144 -0.06 -9.97 9.57
CA VAL A 144 1.18 -9.84 8.77
C VAL A 144 2.37 -9.57 9.68
N GLN A 145 2.26 -8.64 10.63
CA GLN A 145 3.44 -8.18 11.38
C GLN A 145 3.65 -8.94 12.68
N LYS A 146 2.59 -9.25 13.39
CA LYS A 146 2.66 -10.08 14.60
C LYS A 146 3.03 -11.51 14.21
N ARG A 147 3.97 -12.10 14.94
CA ARG A 147 4.37 -13.49 14.69
C ARG A 147 3.20 -14.46 14.96
N GLY A 148 2.93 -15.29 14.03
CA GLY A 148 1.92 -16.34 14.13
C GLY A 148 1.48 -16.74 12.73
N ALA A 149 1.57 -18.01 12.39
CA ALA A 149 1.15 -18.49 11.08
C ALA A 149 -0.36 -18.28 10.90
N ILE A 150 -0.73 -17.73 9.74
CA ILE A 150 -2.13 -17.67 9.34
C ILE A 150 -2.60 -19.08 8.99
N ASP A 151 -3.67 -19.53 9.61
CA ASP A 151 -4.41 -20.71 9.12
C ASP A 151 -5.24 -20.28 7.89
N TYR A 152 -4.71 -20.58 6.70
CA TYR A 152 -5.37 -20.22 5.43
C TYR A 152 -6.65 -21.01 5.16
N SER A 153 -6.99 -22.00 5.97
CA SER A 153 -8.24 -22.78 5.90
C SER A 153 -9.35 -22.22 6.82
N ASP A 154 -9.01 -21.30 7.72
CA ASP A 154 -9.94 -20.74 8.69
C ASP A 154 -11.05 -19.92 7.99
N LYS A 155 -12.30 -20.34 8.20
CA LYS A 155 -13.50 -19.71 7.63
C LYS A 155 -13.75 -18.26 8.11
N LYS A 156 -13.00 -17.76 9.08
CA LYS A 156 -13.06 -16.33 9.46
C LYS A 156 -12.53 -15.43 8.34
N PHE A 157 -11.66 -15.94 7.47
CA PHE A 157 -11.11 -15.22 6.32
C PHE A 157 -11.95 -15.33 5.05
N ASP A 158 -13.23 -15.70 5.17
CA ASP A 158 -14.16 -15.70 4.04
C ASP A 158 -14.37 -14.27 3.50
N LYS A 159 -14.36 -14.11 2.16
CA LYS A 159 -14.54 -12.83 1.47
C LYS A 159 -15.80 -12.08 1.89
N LYS A 160 -16.85 -12.82 2.26
CA LYS A 160 -18.13 -12.24 2.71
C LYS A 160 -18.08 -11.70 4.16
N LYS A 161 -17.07 -12.08 4.94
CA LYS A 161 -16.93 -11.71 6.36
C LYS A 161 -15.94 -10.58 6.59
N LEU A 162 -15.02 -10.38 5.67
CA LEU A 162 -13.98 -9.37 5.77
C LEU A 162 -14.33 -8.13 4.97
N LYS A 163 -13.78 -6.99 5.38
CA LYS A 163 -13.74 -5.81 4.52
C LYS A 163 -12.91 -6.13 3.27
N PRO A 164 -13.22 -5.55 2.10
CA PRO A 164 -12.54 -5.89 0.85
C PRO A 164 -11.01 -5.79 0.93
N SER A 165 -10.47 -4.73 1.52
CA SER A 165 -9.03 -4.55 1.67
C SER A 165 -8.40 -5.58 2.62
N ASN A 166 -9.06 -5.92 3.72
CA ASN A 166 -8.58 -6.97 4.63
C ASN A 166 -8.57 -8.35 3.96
N TYR A 167 -9.59 -8.63 3.14
CA TYR A 167 -9.60 -9.85 2.33
C TYR A 167 -8.45 -9.88 1.33
N ASN A 168 -8.14 -8.75 0.67
CA ASN A 168 -7.03 -8.66 -0.28
C ASN A 168 -5.67 -8.86 0.42
N ILE A 169 -5.48 -8.36 1.65
CA ILE A 169 -4.28 -8.63 2.46
C ILE A 169 -4.15 -10.15 2.75
N PHE A 170 -5.23 -10.77 3.21
CA PHE A 170 -5.26 -12.22 3.44
C PHE A 170 -4.98 -13.00 2.16
N TYR A 171 -5.61 -12.60 1.04
CA TYR A 171 -5.42 -13.25 -0.25
C TYR A 171 -3.97 -13.14 -0.73
N ALA A 172 -3.35 -11.97 -0.61
CA ALA A 172 -1.94 -11.75 -0.96
C ALA A 172 -1.01 -12.66 -0.12
N SER A 173 -1.25 -12.77 1.19
CA SER A 173 -0.50 -13.65 2.06
C SER A 173 -0.66 -15.12 1.64
N LYS A 174 -1.89 -15.56 1.37
CA LYS A 174 -2.19 -16.93 0.89
C LYS A 174 -1.53 -17.22 -0.46
N PHE A 175 -1.60 -16.27 -1.40
CA PHE A 175 -1.01 -16.37 -2.72
C PHE A 175 0.51 -16.57 -2.63
N PHE A 176 1.21 -15.71 -1.90
CA PHE A 176 2.67 -15.83 -1.77
C PHE A 176 3.09 -17.07 -0.98
N ASN A 177 2.34 -17.46 0.05
CA ASN A 177 2.62 -18.71 0.74
C ASN A 177 2.52 -19.92 -0.22
N GLY A 178 1.53 -19.95 -1.11
CA GLY A 178 1.42 -20.97 -2.17
C GLY A 178 2.62 -20.97 -3.11
N LYS A 179 2.95 -19.79 -3.67
CA LYS A 179 4.09 -19.62 -4.62
C LYS A 179 5.44 -20.02 -3.99
N VAL A 180 5.69 -19.61 -2.74
CA VAL A 180 6.95 -19.98 -2.04
C VAL A 180 6.98 -21.46 -1.71
N ASN A 181 5.85 -22.09 -1.34
CA ASN A 181 5.80 -23.53 -1.13
C ASN A 181 6.10 -24.33 -2.42
N GLU A 182 5.55 -23.93 -3.56
CA GLU A 182 5.86 -24.53 -4.86
C GLU A 182 7.34 -24.36 -5.19
N PHE A 183 7.87 -23.15 -5.04
CA PHE A 183 9.27 -22.83 -5.26
C PHE A 183 10.22 -23.68 -4.39
N LEU A 184 9.89 -23.89 -3.12
CA LEU A 184 10.69 -24.73 -2.21
C LEU A 184 10.62 -26.21 -2.55
N LYS A 185 9.51 -26.71 -3.10
CA LYS A 185 9.42 -28.08 -3.64
C LYS A 185 10.33 -28.28 -4.84
N ASP A 186 10.37 -27.30 -5.75
CA ASP A 186 11.25 -27.34 -6.93
C ASP A 186 12.74 -27.30 -6.52
N ASN A 187 13.05 -26.81 -5.32
CA ASN A 187 14.41 -26.68 -4.75
C ASN A 187 14.63 -27.58 -3.52
N GLU A 188 14.00 -28.74 -3.46
CA GLU A 188 13.96 -29.62 -2.28
C GLU A 188 15.36 -30.00 -1.75
N SER A 189 16.35 -30.16 -2.64
CA SER A 189 17.72 -30.53 -2.26
C SER A 189 18.47 -29.44 -1.49
N ASN A 190 18.06 -28.17 -1.56
CA ASN A 190 18.69 -27.07 -0.85
C ASN A 190 17.75 -25.86 -0.65
N GLN A 191 16.67 -26.09 0.08
CA GLN A 191 15.62 -25.10 0.32
C GLN A 191 16.15 -23.81 0.95
N TYR A 192 17.01 -23.91 1.95
CA TYR A 192 17.59 -22.74 2.60
C TYR A 192 18.34 -21.84 1.61
N LYS A 193 19.27 -22.42 0.84
CA LYS A 193 20.07 -21.64 -0.12
C LYS A 193 19.19 -20.99 -1.19
N ALA A 194 18.17 -21.69 -1.69
CA ALA A 194 17.24 -21.18 -2.68
C ALA A 194 16.43 -20.01 -2.10
N LEU A 195 15.89 -20.17 -0.89
CA LEU A 195 15.12 -19.13 -0.22
C LEU A 195 15.97 -17.91 0.12
N ASN A 196 17.21 -18.11 0.60
CA ASN A 196 18.13 -16.99 0.88
C ASN A 196 18.48 -16.23 -0.39
N LYS A 197 18.76 -16.93 -1.52
CA LYS A 197 19.02 -16.28 -2.81
C LYS A 197 17.79 -15.45 -3.26
N LEU A 198 16.57 -15.97 -3.11
CA LEU A 198 15.34 -15.24 -3.43
C LEU A 198 15.17 -14.00 -2.55
N TYR A 199 15.43 -14.12 -1.26
CA TYR A 199 15.42 -13.02 -0.32
C TYR A 199 16.46 -11.94 -0.67
N GLN A 200 17.70 -12.34 -0.96
CA GLN A 200 18.77 -11.40 -1.36
C GLN A 200 18.44 -10.69 -2.68
N ALA A 201 17.81 -11.38 -3.65
CA ALA A 201 17.34 -10.76 -4.88
C ALA A 201 16.30 -9.66 -4.57
N LEU A 202 15.32 -9.94 -3.72
CA LEU A 202 14.31 -8.95 -3.32
C LEU A 202 14.91 -7.69 -2.71
N ILE A 203 15.79 -7.83 -1.71
CA ILE A 203 16.27 -6.68 -0.95
C ILE A 203 17.40 -5.91 -1.62
N ASN A 204 18.20 -6.55 -2.50
CA ASN A 204 19.39 -5.96 -3.09
C ASN A 204 19.26 -5.61 -4.58
N GLN A 205 18.32 -6.23 -5.32
CA GLN A 205 18.18 -6.02 -6.76
C GLN A 205 16.90 -5.25 -7.13
N PHE A 206 15.85 -5.30 -6.30
CA PHE A 206 14.74 -4.37 -6.48
C PHE A 206 15.15 -2.96 -6.07
N ILE A 207 14.90 -1.99 -6.97
CA ILE A 207 15.15 -0.57 -6.73
C ILE A 207 13.87 0.25 -6.80
N LEU A 208 13.82 1.29 -5.99
CA LEU A 208 12.76 2.27 -5.94
C LEU A 208 13.30 3.64 -6.30
N MET A 209 12.54 4.42 -7.08
CA MET A 209 12.73 5.85 -7.15
C MET A 209 11.99 6.49 -5.98
N THR A 210 12.71 7.00 -5.00
CA THR A 210 12.14 7.68 -3.83
C THR A 210 12.17 9.18 -4.03
N VAL A 211 11.05 9.85 -3.74
CA VAL A 211 10.96 11.31 -3.69
C VAL A 211 10.43 11.69 -2.33
N GLU A 212 11.19 12.48 -1.59
CA GLU A 212 10.81 12.96 -0.26
C GLU A 212 10.68 14.48 -0.23
N THR A 213 9.57 14.98 0.30
CA THR A 213 9.30 16.40 0.50
C THR A 213 8.71 16.65 1.89
N ASP A 214 8.95 17.84 2.42
CA ASP A 214 8.35 18.30 3.68
C ASP A 214 7.09 19.16 3.47
N ASP A 215 6.68 19.36 2.22
CA ASP A 215 5.43 20.02 1.85
C ASP A 215 4.43 19.00 1.30
N ILE A 216 3.33 18.83 2.01
CA ILE A 216 2.26 17.90 1.62
C ILE A 216 1.65 18.25 0.25
N ASN A 217 1.56 19.54 -0.09
CA ASN A 217 1.03 19.97 -1.39
C ASN A 217 1.96 19.58 -2.54
N GLU A 218 3.28 19.73 -2.33
CA GLU A 218 4.26 19.22 -3.30
C GLU A 218 4.21 17.72 -3.45
N ALA A 219 4.09 16.97 -2.35
CA ALA A 219 3.94 15.51 -2.41
C ALA A 219 2.76 15.11 -3.32
N TYR A 220 1.61 15.78 -3.20
CA TYR A 220 0.47 15.54 -4.07
C TYR A 220 0.69 15.97 -5.52
N ILE A 221 1.36 17.11 -5.78
CA ILE A 221 1.68 17.55 -7.14
C ILE A 221 2.63 16.56 -7.81
N ILE A 222 3.64 16.06 -7.09
CA ILE A 222 4.57 15.04 -7.58
C ILE A 222 3.79 13.76 -7.91
N PHE A 223 2.96 13.28 -6.97
CA PHE A 223 2.12 12.13 -7.15
C PHE A 223 1.21 12.24 -8.39
N GLU A 224 0.51 13.38 -8.58
CA GLU A 224 -0.32 13.65 -9.75
C GLU A 224 0.50 13.63 -11.05
N SER A 225 1.66 14.29 -11.06
CA SER A 225 2.51 14.40 -12.26
C SER A 225 3.13 13.08 -12.69
N LEU A 226 3.53 12.24 -11.74
CA LEU A 226 4.11 10.93 -11.99
C LEU A 226 3.05 9.92 -12.47
N ASN A 227 1.83 9.98 -11.92
CA ASN A 227 0.74 9.10 -12.32
C ASN A 227 0.06 9.52 -13.63
N ALA A 228 0.18 10.78 -14.05
CA ALA A 228 -0.33 11.23 -15.36
C ALA A 228 0.28 10.49 -16.56
N ARG A 229 1.38 9.75 -16.37
CA ARG A 229 2.10 8.97 -17.38
C ARG A 229 1.89 7.45 -17.25
N GLY A 230 1.22 6.97 -16.19
CA GLY A 230 0.96 5.54 -15.92
C GLY A 230 -0.52 5.16 -16.03
N LYS A 231 -0.90 3.98 -15.52
CA LYS A 231 -2.31 3.56 -15.38
C LYS A 231 -3.05 4.61 -14.56
N ALA A 232 -4.07 5.23 -15.16
CA ALA A 232 -4.84 6.30 -14.54
C ALA A 232 -5.37 5.85 -13.16
N LEU A 233 -4.97 6.59 -12.12
CA LEU A 233 -5.73 6.61 -10.88
C LEU A 233 -7.18 6.93 -11.22
N GLU A 234 -8.10 6.30 -10.53
CA GLU A 234 -9.50 6.67 -10.70
C GLU A 234 -9.65 8.16 -10.34
N THR A 235 -10.39 8.87 -11.14
CA THR A 235 -10.64 10.31 -10.91
C THR A 235 -11.15 10.58 -9.49
N ALA A 236 -11.85 9.63 -8.89
CA ALA A 236 -12.29 9.69 -7.51
C ALA A 236 -11.14 9.73 -6.49
N ASP A 237 -10.06 8.95 -6.70
CA ASP A 237 -8.89 8.97 -5.82
C ASP A 237 -8.13 10.31 -5.92
N LEU A 238 -7.97 10.83 -7.14
CA LEU A 238 -7.37 12.14 -7.37
C LEU A 238 -8.18 13.25 -6.70
N LEU A 239 -9.51 13.17 -6.81
CA LEU A 239 -10.41 14.13 -6.18
C LEU A 239 -10.37 14.04 -4.65
N LYS A 240 -10.37 12.84 -4.09
CA LYS A 240 -10.20 12.63 -2.66
C LYS A 240 -8.96 13.36 -2.15
N ASN A 241 -7.83 13.10 -2.80
CA ASN A 241 -6.55 13.72 -2.42
C ASN A 241 -6.61 15.25 -2.51
N HIS A 242 -7.22 15.78 -3.57
CA HIS A 242 -7.40 17.23 -3.72
C HIS A 242 -8.30 17.84 -2.63
N ILE A 243 -9.44 17.21 -2.35
CA ILE A 243 -10.36 17.63 -1.27
C ILE A 243 -9.63 17.66 0.07
N LEU A 244 -8.92 16.57 0.42
CA LEU A 244 -8.21 16.47 1.69
C LEU A 244 -7.06 17.48 1.79
N ARG A 245 -6.41 17.79 0.68
CA ARG A 245 -5.41 18.84 0.60
C ARG A 245 -6.00 20.22 0.90
N VAL A 246 -7.17 20.54 0.33
CA VAL A 246 -7.82 21.86 0.53
C VAL A 246 -8.47 21.95 1.92
N ALA A 247 -8.91 20.82 2.48
CA ALA A 247 -9.56 20.71 3.80
C ALA A 247 -8.58 20.64 4.98
N GLN A 248 -7.38 21.19 4.88
CA GLN A 248 -6.31 21.07 5.90
C GLN A 248 -6.76 21.43 7.33
N SER A 249 -7.64 22.42 7.49
CA SER A 249 -8.13 22.85 8.81
C SER A 249 -9.18 21.88 9.42
N ASP A 250 -9.75 20.97 8.63
CA ASP A 250 -10.78 20.00 9.06
C ASP A 250 -10.65 18.66 8.33
N LEU A 251 -9.42 18.15 8.28
CA LEU A 251 -9.04 16.94 7.57
C LEU A 251 -9.82 15.71 8.05
N SER A 252 -10.05 15.61 9.36
CA SER A 252 -10.76 14.47 9.97
C SER A 252 -12.20 14.40 9.50
N SER A 253 -12.94 15.51 9.59
CA SER A 253 -14.34 15.59 9.16
C SER A 253 -14.50 15.40 7.65
N ALA A 254 -13.60 15.97 6.84
CA ALA A 254 -13.60 15.76 5.40
C ALA A 254 -13.34 14.29 5.04
N THR A 255 -12.43 13.62 5.74
CA THR A 255 -12.13 12.20 5.56
C THR A 255 -13.32 11.31 5.91
N GLU A 256 -13.95 11.56 7.05
CA GLU A 256 -15.14 10.82 7.51
C GLU A 256 -16.30 10.98 6.53
N THR A 257 -16.53 12.23 6.08
CA THR A 257 -17.60 12.53 5.12
C THR A 257 -17.34 11.84 3.78
N TRP A 258 -16.10 11.86 3.27
CA TRP A 258 -15.74 11.15 2.06
C TRP A 258 -15.97 9.65 2.18
N ASN A 259 -15.50 9.03 3.26
CA ASN A 259 -15.68 7.60 3.50
C ASN A 259 -17.17 7.23 3.57
N THR A 260 -17.99 8.06 4.25
CA THR A 260 -19.45 7.89 4.26
C THR A 260 -20.06 7.94 2.86
N ILE A 261 -19.57 8.83 1.97
CA ILE A 261 -20.02 8.90 0.58
C ILE A 261 -19.72 7.59 -0.15
N ILE A 262 -18.49 7.11 -0.02
CA ILE A 262 -18.05 5.87 -0.69
C ILE A 262 -18.82 4.65 -0.17
N ASP A 263 -19.02 4.55 1.14
CA ASP A 263 -19.80 3.46 1.76
C ASP A 263 -21.26 3.46 1.28
N ASN A 264 -21.87 4.63 1.07
CA ASN A 264 -23.23 4.73 0.54
C ASN A 264 -23.34 4.34 -0.96
N LEU A 265 -22.25 4.42 -1.71
CA LEU A 265 -22.28 4.11 -3.15
C LEU A 265 -22.28 2.60 -3.42
N ASP A 266 -21.89 1.77 -2.45
CA ASP A 266 -21.82 0.30 -2.58
C ASP A 266 -21.13 -0.15 -3.89
N ASN A 267 -21.89 -0.59 -4.87
CA ASN A 267 -21.40 -1.05 -6.18
C ASN A 267 -21.36 0.04 -7.27
N ILE A 268 -21.69 1.28 -6.93
CA ILE A 268 -21.66 2.40 -7.90
C ILE A 268 -20.23 2.94 -7.99
N ASP A 269 -19.73 3.03 -9.23
CA ASP A 269 -18.44 3.64 -9.52
C ASP A 269 -18.38 5.11 -9.02
N PRO A 270 -17.51 5.42 -8.06
CA PRO A 270 -17.43 6.77 -7.49
C PRO A 270 -17.08 7.86 -8.52
N THR A 271 -16.26 7.55 -9.51
CA THR A 271 -15.88 8.49 -10.58
C THR A 271 -17.09 8.85 -11.42
N LYS A 272 -17.92 7.87 -11.79
CA LYS A 272 -19.15 8.11 -12.55
C LYS A 272 -20.17 8.90 -11.74
N PHE A 273 -20.34 8.56 -10.47
CA PHE A 273 -21.23 9.29 -9.57
C PHE A 273 -20.85 10.77 -9.45
N ILE A 274 -19.58 11.07 -9.20
CA ILE A 274 -19.07 12.44 -9.11
C ILE A 274 -19.23 13.18 -10.43
N ARG A 275 -18.99 12.49 -11.55
CA ARG A 275 -19.18 13.08 -12.88
C ARG A 275 -20.64 13.45 -13.17
N TYR A 276 -21.59 12.59 -12.80
CA TYR A 276 -23.00 12.88 -12.95
C TYR A 276 -23.45 14.09 -12.11
N TYR A 277 -23.01 14.15 -10.86
CA TYR A 277 -23.21 15.32 -10.01
C TYR A 277 -22.66 16.58 -10.67
N TRP A 278 -21.38 16.54 -11.09
CA TRP A 278 -20.72 17.68 -11.71
C TRP A 278 -21.46 18.18 -12.96
N ASN A 279 -21.79 17.26 -13.86
CA ASN A 279 -22.46 17.58 -15.11
C ASN A 279 -23.91 18.07 -14.91
N SER A 280 -24.53 17.74 -13.80
CA SER A 280 -25.89 18.21 -13.47
C SER A 280 -25.91 19.59 -12.82
N THR A 281 -24.82 20.01 -12.17
CA THR A 281 -24.79 21.23 -11.34
C THR A 281 -23.86 22.32 -11.88
N LYS A 282 -22.93 21.96 -12.73
CA LYS A 282 -21.87 22.86 -13.24
C LYS A 282 -21.86 22.84 -14.78
N ARG A 283 -20.76 22.42 -15.37
CA ARG A 283 -20.53 22.34 -16.81
C ARG A 283 -20.18 20.91 -17.24
N PHE A 284 -20.44 20.59 -18.49
CA PHE A 284 -20.10 19.27 -19.01
C PHE A 284 -18.59 19.00 -18.94
N ALA A 285 -18.22 17.90 -18.30
CA ALA A 285 -16.88 17.36 -18.27
C ALA A 285 -16.87 15.89 -18.68
N ARG A 286 -15.96 15.53 -19.59
CA ARG A 286 -15.64 14.12 -19.84
C ARG A 286 -14.87 13.56 -18.68
N GLU A 287 -14.89 12.25 -18.50
CA GLU A 287 -14.22 11.58 -17.38
C GLU A 287 -12.74 11.97 -17.24
N LYS A 288 -12.01 11.98 -18.35
CA LYS A 288 -10.60 12.38 -18.40
C LYS A 288 -10.32 13.84 -18.03
N ASP A 289 -11.31 14.70 -18.16
CA ASP A 289 -11.19 16.15 -17.91
C ASP A 289 -11.77 16.51 -16.53
N LEU A 290 -12.53 15.62 -15.89
CA LEU A 290 -13.30 15.87 -14.68
C LEU A 290 -12.44 16.38 -13.52
N PHE A 291 -11.32 15.73 -13.26
CA PHE A 291 -10.42 16.14 -12.17
C PHE A 291 -9.87 17.55 -12.39
N LYS A 292 -9.48 17.89 -13.61
CA LYS A 292 -8.98 19.23 -13.95
C LYS A 292 -10.04 20.30 -13.68
N GLU A 293 -11.30 20.02 -14.06
CA GLU A 293 -12.42 20.95 -13.84
C GLU A 293 -12.71 21.14 -12.35
N LEU A 294 -12.80 20.03 -11.60
CA LEU A 294 -13.00 20.05 -10.14
C LEU A 294 -11.89 20.82 -9.41
N ARG A 295 -10.63 20.56 -9.76
CA ARG A 295 -9.48 21.25 -9.19
C ARG A 295 -9.50 22.76 -9.43
N THR A 296 -10.07 23.19 -10.54
CA THR A 296 -10.19 24.63 -10.88
C THR A 296 -11.23 25.33 -10.01
N ASP A 297 -12.32 24.63 -9.67
CA ASP A 297 -13.44 25.19 -8.91
C ASP A 297 -13.30 25.03 -7.38
N ILE A 298 -12.65 23.94 -6.91
CA ILE A 298 -12.50 23.63 -5.49
C ILE A 298 -11.15 24.14 -5.00
N LYS A 299 -11.12 25.33 -4.41
CA LYS A 299 -9.90 26.00 -3.96
C LYS A 299 -9.88 26.34 -2.47
N THR A 300 -11.04 26.43 -1.85
CA THR A 300 -11.18 26.86 -0.46
C THR A 300 -11.86 25.77 0.39
N GLN A 301 -11.68 25.86 1.72
CA GLN A 301 -12.40 25.01 2.67
C GLN A 301 -13.94 25.07 2.46
N SER A 302 -14.47 26.26 2.14
CA SER A 302 -15.90 26.46 1.86
C SER A 302 -16.37 25.68 0.62
N ASP A 303 -15.54 25.64 -0.43
CA ASP A 303 -15.83 24.87 -1.65
C ASP A 303 -15.86 23.38 -1.34
N VAL A 304 -14.88 22.91 -0.54
CA VAL A 304 -14.84 21.51 -0.08
C VAL A 304 -16.07 21.15 0.72
N ASN A 305 -16.43 21.96 1.69
CA ASN A 305 -17.60 21.70 2.55
C ASN A 305 -18.89 21.63 1.72
N THR A 306 -19.05 22.54 0.77
CA THR A 306 -20.18 22.55 -0.15
C THR A 306 -20.24 21.32 -1.04
N LEU A 307 -19.10 20.94 -1.63
CA LEU A 307 -19.00 19.74 -2.47
C LEU A 307 -19.33 18.48 -1.66
N LEU A 308 -18.69 18.29 -0.50
CA LEU A 308 -18.89 17.11 0.33
C LEU A 308 -20.33 17.00 0.85
N ALA A 309 -20.95 18.11 1.24
CA ALA A 309 -22.35 18.12 1.69
C ALA A 309 -23.29 17.66 0.56
N ASN A 310 -23.10 18.16 -0.66
CA ASN A 310 -23.92 17.80 -1.80
C ASN A 310 -23.72 16.32 -2.22
N LEU A 311 -22.47 15.86 -2.32
CA LEU A 311 -22.17 14.46 -2.62
C LEU A 311 -22.71 13.50 -1.56
N ARG A 312 -22.61 13.87 -0.27
CA ARG A 312 -23.16 13.07 0.83
C ARG A 312 -24.69 12.98 0.77
N PHE A 313 -25.35 14.09 0.44
CA PHE A 313 -26.81 14.10 0.28
C PHE A 313 -27.23 13.15 -0.85
N LEU A 314 -26.60 13.28 -2.02
CA LEU A 314 -26.93 12.46 -3.19
C LEU A 314 -26.55 10.99 -3.00
N SER A 315 -25.45 10.68 -2.35
CA SER A 315 -25.06 9.28 -2.09
C SER A 315 -26.10 8.54 -1.24
N LYS A 316 -26.75 9.22 -0.28
CA LYS A 316 -27.84 8.64 0.50
C LYS A 316 -29.07 8.28 -0.34
N VAL A 317 -29.35 9.06 -1.39
CA VAL A 317 -30.46 8.78 -2.32
C VAL A 317 -30.13 7.57 -3.20
N CYS A 318 -28.86 7.34 -3.51
CA CYS A 318 -28.45 6.17 -4.27
C CYS A 318 -28.45 4.88 -3.43
N ALA A 319 -28.33 4.99 -2.10
CA ALA A 319 -28.35 3.85 -1.18
C ALA A 319 -29.75 3.42 -0.75
N ALA A 320 -30.80 4.23 -1.05
CA ALA A 320 -32.22 3.98 -0.73
C ALA A 320 -32.91 3.26 -1.87
#